data_095bb754472ddd99003b27ea7349f296
#
_entry.id   095bb754472ddd99003b27ea7349f296
#
_cell.length_a   1.000
_cell.length_b   1.000
_cell.length_c   1.000
_cell.angle_alpha   90.00
_cell.angle_beta   90.00
_cell.angle_gamma   90.00
#
_symmetry.space_group_name_H-M   'P 1'
#
loop_
_entity.id
_entity.type
_entity.pdbx_description
1 polymer ?
#
loop_
_entity_poly.entity_id
_entity_poly.type
_entity_poly.pdbx_seq_one_letter_code
_entity_poly.pdbx_strand_id
1 'polypeptide(L)'
;MDKLFNWFSMVFGVIGGVLSYWLGGWDVLLKTIVFLAVVDYITGGIKGIYTKKLSSETGFKGLLKKIVMFIVIAVSFSIQELIGNTIPLREVVIMFYICNEALSLLENAAVFVPIPDKLRDVLIQLRD
;
A
#
# COMPACT_ATOMS: atom_id res chain seq x y z
N MET A 1 -11.24 5.75 31.17
CA MET A 1 -10.23 5.69 30.11
C MET A 1 -10.04 4.28 29.58
N ASP A 2 -9.90 3.29 30.45
CA ASP A 2 -9.67 1.90 30.02
C ASP A 2 -10.84 1.33 29.22
N LYS A 3 -12.08 1.64 29.59
CA LYS A 3 -13.26 1.20 28.85
C LYS A 3 -13.34 1.81 27.44
N LEU A 4 -12.99 3.09 27.32
CA LEU A 4 -12.96 3.79 26.04
C LEU A 4 -11.86 3.23 25.14
N PHE A 5 -10.66 3.02 25.70
CA PHE A 5 -9.53 2.42 24.98
C PHE A 5 -9.87 1.02 24.48
N ASN A 6 -10.48 0.19 25.33
CA ASN A 6 -10.89 -1.17 24.97
C ASN A 6 -11.96 -1.16 23.88
N TRP A 7 -12.89 -0.20 23.93
CA TRP A 7 -13.91 -0.08 22.90
C TRP A 7 -13.31 0.29 21.55
N PHE A 8 -12.40 1.29 21.51
CA PHE A 8 -11.69 1.67 20.29
C PHE A 8 -10.85 0.50 19.75
N SER A 9 -10.12 -0.20 20.62
CA SER A 9 -9.33 -1.36 20.21
C SER A 9 -10.19 -2.44 19.59
N MET A 10 -11.36 -2.70 20.17
CA MET A 10 -12.28 -3.70 19.66
C MET A 10 -12.82 -3.30 18.28
N VAL A 11 -13.23 -2.04 18.10
CA VAL A 11 -13.76 -1.53 16.83
C VAL A 11 -12.68 -1.61 15.75
N PHE A 12 -11.47 -1.12 16.02
CA PHE A 12 -10.37 -1.18 15.06
C PHE A 12 -9.96 -2.62 14.75
N GLY A 13 -9.97 -3.50 15.75
CA GLY A 13 -9.69 -4.91 15.56
C GLY A 13 -10.69 -5.61 14.66
N VAL A 14 -11.98 -5.31 14.83
CA VAL A 14 -13.04 -5.86 13.97
C VAL A 14 -12.89 -5.35 12.54
N ILE A 15 -12.71 -4.04 12.37
CA ILE A 15 -12.51 -3.44 11.05
C ILE A 15 -11.28 -4.06 10.36
N GLY A 16 -10.15 -4.15 11.08
CA GLY A 16 -8.94 -4.75 10.55
C GLY A 16 -9.11 -6.20 10.16
N GLY A 17 -9.83 -6.97 10.98
CA GLY A 17 -10.13 -8.37 10.69
C GLY A 17 -10.99 -8.55 9.46
N VAL A 18 -12.04 -7.74 9.30
CA VAL A 18 -12.92 -7.77 8.13
C VAL A 18 -12.15 -7.40 6.87
N LEU A 19 -11.38 -6.31 6.92
CA LEU A 19 -10.57 -5.88 5.77
C LEU A 19 -9.53 -6.93 5.39
N SER A 20 -8.83 -7.51 6.38
CA SER A 20 -7.84 -8.56 6.12
C SER A 20 -8.49 -9.77 5.45
N TYR A 21 -9.68 -10.16 5.89
CA TYR A 21 -10.41 -11.29 5.31
C TYR A 21 -10.66 -11.07 3.82
N TRP A 22 -11.17 -9.88 3.45
CA TRP A 22 -11.45 -9.58 2.03
C TRP A 22 -10.19 -9.40 1.19
N LEU A 23 -9.06 -9.10 1.83
CA LEU A 23 -7.77 -8.92 1.15
C LEU A 23 -6.94 -10.22 1.12
N GLY A 24 -7.49 -11.31 1.62
CA GLY A 24 -6.85 -12.63 1.56
C GLY A 24 -6.03 -13.01 2.79
N GLY A 25 -6.18 -12.28 3.88
CA GLY A 25 -5.50 -12.54 5.12
C GLY A 25 -4.26 -11.69 5.32
N TRP A 26 -3.91 -11.47 6.59
CA TRP A 26 -2.75 -10.64 6.96
C TRP A 26 -1.48 -11.49 6.89
N ASP A 27 -0.76 -11.34 5.79
CA ASP A 27 0.51 -12.02 5.54
C ASP A 27 1.63 -11.01 5.26
N VAL A 28 2.82 -11.49 4.92
CA VAL A 28 3.97 -10.62 4.62
C VAL A 28 3.69 -9.71 3.42
N LEU A 29 3.00 -10.22 2.41
CA LEU A 29 2.68 -9.43 1.22
C LEU A 29 1.74 -8.27 1.56
N LEU A 30 0.64 -8.56 2.26
CA LEU A 30 -0.32 -7.52 2.65
C LEU A 30 0.32 -6.52 3.60
N LYS A 31 1.09 -7.00 4.58
CA LYS A 31 1.83 -6.14 5.50
C LYS A 31 2.76 -5.20 4.73
N THR A 32 3.48 -5.71 3.75
CA THR A 32 4.46 -4.94 2.97
C THR A 32 3.77 -3.86 2.14
N ILE A 33 2.68 -4.20 1.44
CA ILE A 33 1.99 -3.21 0.62
C ILE A 33 1.34 -2.12 1.49
N VAL A 34 0.79 -2.47 2.64
CA VAL A 34 0.23 -1.48 3.58
C VAL A 34 1.33 -0.54 4.07
N PHE A 35 2.46 -1.10 4.48
CA PHE A 35 3.61 -0.31 4.94
C PHE A 35 4.08 0.65 3.86
N LEU A 36 4.30 0.13 2.64
CA LEU A 36 4.80 0.95 1.53
C LEU A 36 3.80 2.03 1.13
N ALA A 37 2.50 1.72 1.10
CA ALA A 37 1.47 2.70 0.76
C ALA A 37 1.45 3.85 1.77
N VAL A 38 1.54 3.54 3.07
CA VAL A 38 1.55 4.56 4.11
C VAL A 38 2.81 5.41 4.02
N VAL A 39 3.98 4.79 3.89
CA VAL A 39 5.26 5.51 3.85
C VAL A 39 5.40 6.31 2.57
N ASP A 40 4.92 5.78 1.43
CA ASP A 40 4.90 6.54 0.17
C ASP A 40 4.04 7.80 0.31
N TYR A 41 2.87 7.68 0.94
CA TYR A 41 1.98 8.83 1.17
C TYR A 41 2.64 9.87 2.08
N ILE A 42 3.28 9.42 3.17
CA ILE A 42 3.97 10.31 4.10
C ILE A 42 5.15 11.02 3.43
N THR A 43 5.99 10.26 2.71
CA THR A 43 7.16 10.85 2.01
C THR A 43 6.74 11.77 0.88
N GLY A 44 5.62 11.47 0.21
CA GLY A 44 5.04 12.37 -0.78
C GLY A 44 4.61 13.69 -0.17
N GLY A 45 4.02 13.65 1.05
CA GLY A 45 3.67 14.84 1.81
C GLY A 45 4.90 15.65 2.21
N ILE A 46 5.94 15.00 2.69
CA ILE A 46 7.22 15.65 3.06
C ILE A 46 7.85 16.32 1.85
N LYS A 47 7.89 15.61 0.71
CA LYS A 47 8.39 16.16 -0.55
C LYS A 47 7.57 17.39 -0.98
N GLY A 48 6.24 17.31 -0.86
CA GLY A 48 5.34 18.40 -1.19
C GLY A 48 5.60 19.65 -0.35
N ILE A 49 5.81 19.47 0.95
CA ILE A 49 6.15 20.58 1.87
C ILE A 49 7.49 21.20 1.47
N TYR A 50 8.49 20.36 1.23
CA TYR A 50 9.84 20.81 0.87
C TYR A 50 9.88 21.55 -0.45
N THR A 51 9.17 21.07 -1.45
CA THR A 51 9.12 21.69 -2.79
C THR A 51 8.06 22.78 -2.90
N LYS A 52 7.32 23.07 -1.82
CA LYS A 52 6.25 24.07 -1.77
C LYS A 52 5.13 23.80 -2.78
N LYS A 53 4.89 22.52 -3.05
CA LYS A 53 3.82 22.07 -3.98
C LYS A 53 2.73 21.28 -3.26
N LEU A 54 2.72 21.29 -1.93
CA LEU A 54 1.71 20.57 -1.15
C LEU A 54 0.33 21.20 -1.39
N SER A 55 -0.63 20.36 -1.76
CA SER A 55 -2.02 20.76 -1.88
C SER A 55 -2.95 19.68 -1.35
N SER A 56 -4.08 20.08 -0.79
CA SER A 56 -5.08 19.14 -0.31
C SER A 56 -5.69 18.33 -1.46
N GLU A 57 -5.79 18.91 -2.64
CA GLU A 57 -6.29 18.21 -3.82
C GLU A 57 -5.38 17.05 -4.23
N THR A 58 -4.07 17.30 -4.31
CA THR A 58 -3.08 16.26 -4.63
C THR A 58 -3.07 15.16 -3.57
N GLY A 59 -3.14 15.53 -2.29
CA GLY A 59 -3.18 14.57 -1.20
C GLY A 59 -4.43 13.70 -1.24
N PHE A 60 -5.58 14.31 -1.52
CA PHE A 60 -6.85 13.58 -1.61
C PHE A 60 -6.83 12.59 -2.79
N LYS A 61 -6.34 13.02 -3.96
CA LYS A 61 -6.21 12.13 -5.13
C LYS A 61 -5.29 10.95 -4.83
N GLY A 62 -4.17 11.19 -4.14
CA GLY A 62 -3.25 10.13 -3.75
C GLY A 62 -3.89 9.12 -2.82
N LEU A 63 -4.68 9.60 -1.86
CA LEU A 63 -5.41 8.72 -0.95
C LEU A 63 -6.44 7.87 -1.70
N LEU A 64 -7.19 8.48 -2.61
CA LEU A 64 -8.18 7.75 -3.42
C LEU A 64 -7.52 6.66 -4.27
N LYS A 65 -6.38 6.95 -4.88
CA LYS A 65 -5.62 5.97 -5.67
C LYS A 65 -5.25 4.75 -4.83
N LYS A 66 -4.82 4.97 -3.59
CA LYS A 66 -4.44 3.89 -2.69
C LYS A 66 -5.64 3.06 -2.24
N ILE A 67 -6.78 3.72 -2.00
CA ILE A 67 -8.02 3.01 -1.68
C ILE A 67 -8.44 2.11 -2.85
N VAL A 68 -8.40 2.63 -4.07
CA VAL A 68 -8.73 1.85 -5.27
C VAL A 68 -7.75 0.69 -5.45
N MET A 69 -6.47 0.90 -5.17
CA MET A 69 -5.45 -0.16 -5.21
C MET A 69 -5.85 -1.32 -4.29
N PHE A 70 -6.26 -1.05 -3.06
CA PHE A 70 -6.69 -2.09 -2.14
C PHE A 70 -7.98 -2.77 -2.58
N ILE A 71 -8.89 -2.03 -3.23
CA ILE A 71 -10.09 -2.60 -3.84
C ILE A 71 -9.70 -3.60 -4.94
N VAL A 72 -8.73 -3.25 -5.78
CA VAL A 72 -8.24 -4.15 -6.84
C VAL A 72 -7.64 -5.42 -6.24
N ILE A 73 -6.89 -5.30 -5.15
CA ILE A 73 -6.35 -6.48 -4.45
C ILE A 73 -7.49 -7.38 -3.95
N ALA A 74 -8.51 -6.80 -3.34
CA ALA A 74 -9.67 -7.55 -2.84
C ALA A 74 -10.41 -8.26 -3.98
N VAL A 75 -10.61 -7.58 -5.11
CA VAL A 75 -11.24 -8.17 -6.30
C VAL A 75 -10.40 -9.33 -6.82
N SER A 76 -9.08 -9.15 -6.90
CA SER A 76 -8.16 -10.20 -7.35
C SER A 76 -8.23 -11.44 -6.48
N PHE A 77 -8.30 -11.25 -5.16
CA PHE A 77 -8.43 -12.37 -4.24
C PHE A 77 -9.78 -13.07 -4.39
N SER A 78 -10.86 -12.32 -4.54
CA SER A 78 -12.19 -12.90 -4.74
C SER A 78 -12.25 -13.75 -6.01
N ILE A 79 -11.63 -13.26 -7.11
CA ILE A 79 -11.54 -14.01 -8.36
C ILE A 79 -10.68 -15.27 -8.16
N GLN A 80 -9.57 -15.14 -7.45
CA GLN A 80 -8.68 -16.27 -7.16
C GLN A 80 -9.43 -17.38 -6.43
N GLU A 81 -10.22 -17.03 -5.43
CA GLU A 81 -11.05 -18.02 -4.71
C GLU A 81 -12.08 -18.65 -5.63
N LEU A 82 -12.71 -17.84 -6.49
CA LEU A 82 -13.73 -18.31 -7.41
C LEU A 82 -13.20 -19.39 -8.37
N ILE A 83 -11.96 -19.25 -8.83
CA ILE A 83 -11.32 -20.22 -9.73
C ILE A 83 -10.59 -21.34 -8.99
N GLY A 84 -10.82 -21.50 -7.68
CA GLY A 84 -10.27 -22.56 -6.86
C GLY A 84 -8.78 -22.43 -6.58
N ASN A 85 -8.26 -21.21 -6.51
CA ASN A 85 -6.86 -20.92 -6.20
C ASN A 85 -5.86 -21.53 -7.19
N THR A 86 -6.28 -21.72 -8.43
CA THR A 86 -5.43 -22.30 -9.49
C THR A 86 -4.37 -21.33 -9.99
N ILE A 87 -4.63 -20.03 -9.88
CA ILE A 87 -3.69 -18.98 -10.27
C ILE A 87 -3.56 -18.00 -9.10
N PRO A 88 -2.33 -17.64 -8.68
CA PRO A 88 -2.13 -16.75 -7.54
C PRO A 88 -2.33 -15.28 -7.92
N LEU A 89 -3.55 -14.91 -8.32
CA LEU A 89 -3.86 -13.55 -8.80
C LEU A 89 -3.59 -12.49 -7.74
N ARG A 90 -3.98 -12.76 -6.49
CA ARG A 90 -3.77 -11.84 -5.38
C ARG A 90 -2.27 -11.52 -5.19
N GLU A 91 -1.46 -12.56 -5.15
CA GLU A 91 -0.02 -12.43 -4.92
C GLU A 91 0.65 -11.67 -6.05
N VAL A 92 0.28 -11.94 -7.29
CA VAL A 92 0.80 -11.24 -8.47
C VAL A 92 0.42 -9.75 -8.42
N VAL A 93 -0.84 -9.45 -8.10
CA VAL A 93 -1.34 -8.07 -8.04
C VAL A 93 -0.67 -7.31 -6.90
N ILE A 94 -0.58 -7.91 -5.71
CA ILE A 94 0.11 -7.25 -4.58
C ILE A 94 1.56 -7.00 -4.93
N MET A 95 2.25 -7.95 -5.53
CA MET A 95 3.66 -7.80 -5.90
C MET A 95 3.87 -6.66 -6.90
N PHE A 96 2.97 -6.53 -7.87
CA PHE A 96 2.99 -5.41 -8.81
C PHE A 96 2.87 -4.07 -8.08
N TYR A 97 1.91 -3.96 -7.15
CA TYR A 97 1.73 -2.73 -6.40
C TYR A 97 2.87 -2.46 -5.42
N ILE A 98 3.45 -3.50 -4.82
CA ILE A 98 4.65 -3.35 -3.96
C ILE A 98 5.75 -2.66 -4.75
N CYS A 99 6.03 -3.13 -5.98
CA CYS A 99 7.06 -2.53 -6.82
C CYS A 99 6.73 -1.08 -7.19
N ASN A 100 5.49 -0.80 -7.54
CA ASN A 100 5.07 0.57 -7.86
C ASN A 100 5.17 1.52 -6.67
N GLU A 101 4.70 1.09 -5.51
CA GLU A 101 4.75 1.92 -4.30
C GLU A 101 6.19 2.13 -3.84
N ALA A 102 7.03 1.09 -3.93
CA ALA A 102 8.45 1.21 -3.61
C ALA A 102 9.16 2.18 -4.54
N LEU A 103 8.89 2.12 -5.85
CA LEU A 103 9.48 3.05 -6.82
C LEU A 103 9.03 4.49 -6.55
N SER A 104 7.75 4.69 -6.26
CA SER A 104 7.23 6.00 -5.90
C SER A 104 7.89 6.55 -4.63
N LEU A 105 8.05 5.69 -3.63
CA LEU A 105 8.74 6.03 -2.38
C LEU A 105 10.19 6.45 -2.66
N LEU A 106 10.90 5.72 -3.52
CA LEU A 106 12.27 6.05 -3.88
C LEU A 106 12.36 7.40 -4.60
N GLU A 107 11.40 7.70 -5.48
CA GLU A 107 11.33 9.00 -6.13
C GLU A 107 11.14 10.13 -5.12
N ASN A 108 10.28 9.91 -4.12
CA ASN A 108 10.09 10.89 -3.05
C ASN A 108 11.36 11.07 -2.22
N ALA A 109 12.01 9.97 -1.87
CA ALA A 109 13.24 9.98 -1.06
C ALA A 109 14.44 10.58 -1.81
N ALA A 110 14.48 10.43 -3.14
CA ALA A 110 15.59 10.92 -3.97
C ALA A 110 15.73 12.43 -3.93
N VAL A 111 14.70 13.17 -3.54
CA VAL A 111 14.76 14.62 -3.33
C VAL A 111 15.68 14.97 -2.15
N PHE A 112 15.81 14.07 -1.18
CA PHE A 112 16.52 14.32 0.07
C PHE A 112 17.83 13.53 0.20
N VAL A 113 17.87 12.30 -0.31
CA VAL A 113 19.01 11.40 -0.15
C VAL A 113 19.30 10.67 -1.46
N PRO A 114 20.57 10.30 -1.72
CA PRO A 114 20.88 9.50 -2.91
C PRO A 114 20.32 8.08 -2.76
N ILE A 115 19.79 7.56 -3.86
CA ILE A 115 19.21 6.21 -3.92
C ILE A 115 20.10 5.33 -4.79
N PRO A 116 20.48 4.11 -4.32
CA PRO A 116 21.26 3.20 -5.14
C PRO A 116 20.51 2.78 -6.41
N ASP A 117 21.18 2.93 -7.56
CA ASP A 117 20.59 2.58 -8.86
C ASP A 117 20.20 1.09 -8.92
N LYS A 118 20.99 0.23 -8.29
CA LYS A 118 20.73 -1.19 -8.27
C LYS A 118 19.37 -1.53 -7.63
N LEU A 119 19.00 -0.83 -6.56
CA LEU A 119 17.70 -1.03 -5.91
C LEU A 119 16.57 -0.68 -6.86
N ARG A 120 16.69 0.46 -7.54
CA ARG A 120 15.70 0.90 -8.51
C ARG A 120 15.58 -0.09 -9.67
N ASP A 121 16.70 -0.56 -10.20
CA ASP A 121 16.73 -1.49 -11.32
C ASP A 121 16.05 -2.82 -10.97
N VAL A 122 16.30 -3.35 -9.77
CA VAL A 122 15.67 -4.58 -9.29
C VAL A 122 14.15 -4.42 -9.21
N LEU A 123 13.68 -3.29 -8.68
CA LEU A 123 12.23 -3.03 -8.57
C LEU A 123 11.56 -2.93 -9.94
N ILE A 124 12.24 -2.28 -10.90
CA ILE A 124 11.74 -2.18 -12.28
C ILE A 124 11.64 -3.57 -12.91
N GLN A 125 12.66 -4.41 -12.74
CA GLN A 125 12.63 -5.78 -13.23
C GLN A 125 11.49 -6.61 -12.64
N LEU A 126 11.28 -6.49 -11.34
CA LEU A 126 10.22 -7.24 -10.67
C LEU A 126 8.82 -6.80 -11.11
N ARG A 127 8.67 -5.53 -11.48
CA ARG A 127 7.41 -5.01 -11.97
C ARG A 127 7.12 -5.48 -13.41
N ASP A 128 8.11 -5.47 -14.26
CA ASP A 128 8.01 -5.85 -15.66
C ASP A 128 8.18 -7.37 -15.82
#